data_908358026ee4b8b80c80ca51e44fc9d2
#
_entry.id   908358026ee4b8b80c80ca51e44fc9d2
#
_cell.length_a   1.000
_cell.length_b   1.000
_cell.length_c   1.000
_cell.angle_alpha   90.00
_cell.angle_beta   90.00
_cell.angle_gamma   90.00
#
_symmetry.space_group_name_H-M   'P 1'
#
loop_
_entity.id
_entity.type
_entity.pdbx_description
1 polymer ?
#
loop_
_entity_poly.entity_id
_entity_poly.type
_entity_poly.pdbx_seq_one_letter_code
_entity_poly.pdbx_strand_id
1 'polypeptide(L)'
;GKGVRPLLCLTACEAVGSDPSAAVPAAAAVELTHEFSLIHDDIEDGDTVRRGRAALWHLVGLPQGLNAGDLLFIVARRQIAGSPVEDAVARRMVARYDVACQRLAEGQYLDLAFERRPRVPPEHYLEMVARKTGALMSCAAALGSIAGGGSAAAVVGLESYGLELGVAFQIQDDVLGI
;
A
#
# COMPACT_ATOMS: atom_id res chain seq x y z
N GLY A 1 -3.12 13.31 -1.88
CA GLY A 1 -3.98 12.13 -1.79
C GLY A 1 -5.00 12.27 -0.67
N LYS A 2 -6.00 11.40 -0.63
CA LYS A 2 -7.03 11.41 0.42
C LYS A 2 -6.50 10.87 1.77
N GLY A 3 -5.25 10.35 1.82
CA GLY A 3 -4.63 9.81 3.03
C GLY A 3 -5.38 8.64 3.67
N VAL A 4 -6.12 7.85 2.87
CA VAL A 4 -6.99 6.77 3.38
C VAL A 4 -6.16 5.66 4.02
N ARG A 5 -5.02 5.29 3.43
CA ARG A 5 -4.16 4.22 3.94
C ARG A 5 -3.52 4.55 5.29
N PRO A 6 -2.84 5.70 5.45
CA PRO A 6 -2.32 6.09 6.76
C PRO A 6 -3.44 6.27 7.81
N LEU A 7 -4.60 6.81 7.42
CA LEU A 7 -5.75 6.91 8.33
C LEU A 7 -6.21 5.54 8.81
N LEU A 8 -6.34 4.57 7.90
CA LEU A 8 -6.70 3.19 8.25
C LEU A 8 -5.69 2.56 9.24
N CYS A 9 -4.40 2.82 9.04
CA CYS A 9 -3.36 2.34 9.96
C CYS A 9 -3.54 2.93 11.38
N LEU A 10 -3.76 4.24 11.47
CA LEU A 10 -3.94 4.92 12.75
C LEU A 10 -5.24 4.48 13.45
N THR A 11 -6.35 4.39 12.71
CA THR A 11 -7.64 3.93 13.26
C THR A 11 -7.62 2.46 13.68
N ALA A 12 -6.85 1.61 12.99
CA ALA A 12 -6.66 0.21 13.40
C ALA A 12 -5.88 0.11 14.73
N CYS A 13 -4.92 1.01 14.98
CA CYS A 13 -4.23 1.11 16.26
C CYS A 13 -5.19 1.54 17.37
N GLU A 14 -6.01 2.55 17.12
CA GLU A 14 -7.01 3.05 18.07
C GLU A 14 -8.08 1.98 18.36
N ALA A 15 -8.52 1.24 17.35
CA ALA A 15 -9.53 0.18 17.49
C ALA A 15 -9.12 -0.96 18.42
N VAL A 16 -7.82 -1.17 18.64
CA VAL A 16 -7.31 -2.15 19.62
C VAL A 16 -7.04 -1.54 20.99
N GLY A 17 -7.44 -0.27 21.20
CA GLY A 17 -7.38 0.42 22.50
C GLY A 17 -6.06 1.14 22.77
N SER A 18 -5.23 1.37 21.75
CA SER A 18 -3.92 2.05 21.90
C SER A 18 -3.95 3.48 21.38
N ASP A 19 -2.97 4.29 21.79
CA ASP A 19 -2.75 5.62 21.23
C ASP A 19 -2.29 5.50 19.78
N PRO A 20 -2.96 6.15 18.81
CA PRO A 20 -2.59 6.13 17.40
C PRO A 20 -1.15 6.57 17.12
N SER A 21 -0.54 7.35 18.00
CA SER A 21 0.86 7.78 17.87
C SER A 21 1.85 6.62 17.76
N ALA A 22 1.54 5.46 18.37
CA ALA A 22 2.33 4.24 18.24
C ALA A 22 2.44 3.73 16.81
N ALA A 23 1.43 3.99 15.97
CA ALA A 23 1.36 3.54 14.59
C ALA A 23 1.84 4.59 13.55
N VAL A 24 2.25 5.79 13.98
CA VAL A 24 2.67 6.87 13.05
C VAL A 24 3.80 6.43 12.12
N PRO A 25 4.88 5.74 12.57
CA PRO A 25 5.92 5.28 11.64
C PRO A 25 5.38 4.29 10.59
N ALA A 26 4.48 3.39 11.00
CA ALA A 26 3.84 2.44 10.07
C ALA A 26 2.90 3.14 9.09
N ALA A 27 2.12 4.11 9.54
CA ALA A 27 1.25 4.92 8.69
C ALA A 27 2.05 5.72 7.65
N ALA A 28 3.16 6.34 8.07
CA ALA A 28 4.08 7.02 7.17
C ALA A 28 4.70 6.05 6.14
N ALA A 29 5.11 4.86 6.56
CA ALA A 29 5.67 3.85 5.68
C ALA A 29 4.67 3.41 4.61
N VAL A 30 3.41 3.18 4.98
CA VAL A 30 2.35 2.80 4.04
C VAL A 30 2.10 3.90 3.00
N GLU A 31 2.10 5.17 3.41
CA GLU A 31 1.94 6.29 2.46
C GLU A 31 3.16 6.43 1.53
N LEU A 32 4.38 6.31 2.06
CA LEU A 32 5.60 6.31 1.24
C LEU A 32 5.61 5.15 0.23
N THR A 33 5.11 3.99 0.64
CA THR A 33 4.94 2.82 -0.24
C THR A 33 3.94 3.11 -1.36
N HIS A 34 2.83 3.75 -1.04
CA HIS A 34 1.87 4.16 -2.05
C HIS A 34 2.47 5.20 -3.02
N GLU A 35 3.20 6.19 -2.52
CA GLU A 35 3.81 7.20 -3.39
C GLU A 35 4.91 6.59 -4.29
N PHE A 36 5.72 5.62 -3.81
CA PHE A 36 6.68 4.96 -4.69
C PHE A 36 5.97 4.17 -5.80
N SER A 37 4.89 3.45 -5.46
CA SER A 37 4.15 2.68 -6.46
C SER A 37 3.57 3.58 -7.55
N LEU A 38 3.04 4.76 -7.18
CA LEU A 38 2.54 5.73 -8.16
C LEU A 38 3.65 6.29 -9.07
N ILE A 39 4.88 6.49 -8.55
CA ILE A 39 6.01 6.94 -9.38
C ILE A 39 6.38 5.86 -10.41
N HIS A 40 6.38 4.59 -10.02
CA HIS A 40 6.68 3.50 -10.92
C HIS A 40 5.52 3.24 -11.90
N ASP A 41 4.26 3.29 -11.46
CA ASP A 41 3.07 3.23 -12.32
C ASP A 41 3.14 4.30 -13.43
N ASP A 42 3.42 5.57 -13.07
CA ASP A 42 3.54 6.65 -14.06
C ASP A 42 4.59 6.36 -15.15
N ILE A 43 5.68 5.67 -14.78
CA ILE A 43 6.74 5.28 -15.73
C ILE A 43 6.26 4.11 -16.60
N GLU A 44 5.63 3.11 -16.01
CA GLU A 44 5.17 1.88 -16.68
C GLU A 44 4.04 2.17 -17.67
N ASP A 45 3.13 3.08 -17.30
CA ASP A 45 1.99 3.51 -18.11
C ASP A 45 2.36 4.62 -19.10
N GLY A 46 3.55 5.25 -18.95
CA GLY A 46 3.98 6.39 -19.75
C GLY A 46 3.23 7.69 -19.42
N ASP A 47 2.63 7.76 -18.25
CA ASP A 47 1.85 8.91 -17.79
C ASP A 47 2.75 10.10 -17.49
N THR A 48 2.54 11.21 -18.21
CA THR A 48 3.31 12.45 -18.02
C THR A 48 2.69 13.42 -17.02
N VAL A 49 1.45 13.15 -16.57
CA VAL A 49 0.68 14.00 -15.65
C VAL A 49 -0.01 13.15 -14.58
N ARG A 50 0.18 13.51 -13.30
CA ARG A 50 -0.46 12.91 -12.14
C ARG A 50 -1.15 13.97 -11.29
N ARG A 51 -2.46 13.84 -11.03
CA ARG A 51 -3.25 14.78 -10.20
C ARG A 51 -3.10 16.25 -10.66
N GLY A 52 -3.09 16.50 -11.98
CA GLY A 52 -2.97 17.84 -12.58
C GLY A 52 -1.57 18.46 -12.50
N ARG A 53 -0.54 17.69 -12.15
CA ARG A 53 0.88 18.11 -12.13
C ARG A 53 1.69 17.16 -12.99
N ALA A 54 2.83 17.63 -13.48
CA ALA A 54 3.77 16.77 -14.20
C ALA A 54 4.22 15.60 -13.31
N ALA A 55 4.21 14.39 -13.85
CA ALA A 55 4.74 13.19 -13.20
C ALA A 55 6.24 13.35 -12.92
N LEU A 56 6.73 12.76 -11.83
CA LEU A 56 8.11 12.96 -11.40
C LEU A 56 9.12 12.56 -12.48
N TRP A 57 8.95 11.40 -13.10
CA TRP A 57 9.85 10.92 -14.14
C TRP A 57 9.89 11.86 -15.37
N HIS A 58 8.78 12.54 -15.66
CA HIS A 58 8.73 13.51 -16.76
C HIS A 58 9.54 14.79 -16.46
N LEU A 59 9.68 15.15 -15.18
CA LEU A 59 10.48 16.29 -14.74
C LEU A 59 11.98 15.99 -14.65
N VAL A 60 12.33 14.80 -14.13
CA VAL A 60 13.73 14.47 -13.79
C VAL A 60 14.36 13.43 -14.70
N GLY A 61 13.60 12.86 -15.64
CA GLY A 61 13.98 11.75 -16.50
C GLY A 61 13.72 10.39 -15.89
N LEU A 62 13.50 9.39 -16.74
CA LEU A 62 13.14 8.01 -16.36
C LEU A 62 14.14 7.39 -15.35
N PRO A 63 15.48 7.47 -15.51
CA PRO A 63 16.40 6.86 -14.56
C PRO A 63 16.28 7.44 -13.14
N GLN A 64 16.04 8.75 -13.03
CA GLN A 64 15.87 9.39 -11.72
C GLN A 64 14.49 9.16 -11.13
N GLY A 65 13.47 8.98 -11.95
CA GLY A 65 12.15 8.53 -11.50
C GLY A 65 12.20 7.16 -10.84
N LEU A 66 12.87 6.18 -11.47
CA LEU A 66 13.09 4.85 -10.90
C LEU A 66 13.86 4.93 -9.57
N ASN A 67 15.00 5.64 -9.54
CA ASN A 67 15.79 5.82 -8.32
C ASN A 67 14.98 6.46 -7.18
N ALA A 68 14.09 7.40 -7.49
CA ALA A 68 13.25 8.04 -6.48
C ALA A 68 12.24 7.05 -5.88
N GLY A 69 11.60 6.23 -6.71
CA GLY A 69 10.70 5.17 -6.23
C GLY A 69 11.45 4.16 -5.34
N ASP A 70 12.59 3.65 -5.80
CA ASP A 70 13.43 2.72 -5.05
C ASP A 70 13.84 3.29 -3.68
N LEU A 71 14.24 4.57 -3.65
CA LEU A 71 14.58 5.25 -2.40
C LEU A 71 13.40 5.33 -1.45
N LEU A 72 12.21 5.71 -1.94
CA LEU A 72 11.00 5.77 -1.11
C LEU A 72 10.64 4.40 -0.53
N PHE A 73 10.77 3.33 -1.32
CA PHE A 73 10.55 1.96 -0.85
C PHE A 73 11.48 1.59 0.32
N ILE A 74 12.78 1.90 0.19
CA ILE A 74 13.76 1.65 1.27
C ILE A 74 13.45 2.51 2.50
N VAL A 75 13.12 3.79 2.32
CA VAL A 75 12.77 4.69 3.43
C VAL A 75 11.51 4.19 4.14
N ALA A 76 10.48 3.77 3.42
CA ALA A 76 9.27 3.19 3.98
C ALA A 76 9.57 1.98 4.88
N ARG A 77 10.32 1.02 4.36
CA ARG A 77 10.71 -0.17 5.12
C ARG A 77 11.52 0.15 6.38
N ARG A 78 12.41 1.15 6.30
CA ARG A 78 13.19 1.63 7.45
C ARG A 78 12.32 2.29 8.53
N GLN A 79 11.24 2.98 8.15
CA GLN A 79 10.28 3.54 9.13
C GLN A 79 9.64 2.43 9.97
N ILE A 80 9.25 1.32 9.34
CA ILE A 80 8.67 0.18 10.07
C ILE A 80 9.72 -0.47 10.98
N ALA A 81 10.92 -0.72 10.46
CA ALA A 81 11.99 -1.35 11.23
C ALA A 81 12.45 -0.49 12.44
N GLY A 82 12.34 0.83 12.33
CA GLY A 82 12.66 1.79 13.41
C GLY A 82 11.46 2.22 14.26
N SER A 83 10.31 1.54 14.14
CA SER A 83 9.14 1.85 14.99
C SER A 83 9.46 1.71 16.48
N PRO A 84 8.88 2.55 17.34
CA PRO A 84 9.15 2.54 18.79
C PRO A 84 8.38 1.41 19.50
N VAL A 85 8.61 0.18 19.06
CA VAL A 85 8.05 -1.07 19.59
C VAL A 85 9.17 -2.05 19.89
N GLU A 86 8.87 -3.13 20.61
CA GLU A 86 9.85 -4.20 20.82
C GLU A 86 10.36 -4.77 19.50
N ASP A 87 11.64 -5.16 19.46
CA ASP A 87 12.29 -5.71 18.25
C ASP A 87 11.53 -6.88 17.62
N ALA A 88 10.95 -7.76 18.45
CA ALA A 88 10.15 -8.88 17.96
C ALA A 88 8.87 -8.41 17.25
N VAL A 89 8.26 -7.33 17.73
CA VAL A 89 7.09 -6.70 17.12
C VAL A 89 7.49 -6.02 15.82
N ALA A 90 8.58 -5.23 15.82
CA ALA A 90 9.10 -4.59 14.62
C ALA A 90 9.42 -5.61 13.50
N ARG A 91 10.05 -6.74 13.84
CA ARG A 91 10.30 -7.84 12.87
C ARG A 91 9.01 -8.42 12.30
N ARG A 92 7.97 -8.61 13.11
CA ARG A 92 6.65 -9.08 12.61
C ARG A 92 6.02 -8.07 11.66
N MET A 93 6.11 -6.78 11.98
CA MET A 93 5.61 -5.70 11.12
C MET A 93 6.35 -5.68 9.78
N VAL A 94 7.68 -5.75 9.80
CA VAL A 94 8.50 -5.82 8.57
C VAL A 94 8.13 -7.03 7.71
N ALA A 95 7.99 -8.20 8.31
CA ALA A 95 7.62 -9.41 7.55
C ALA A 95 6.25 -9.28 6.86
N ARG A 96 5.24 -8.67 7.52
CA ARG A 96 3.94 -8.41 6.88
C ARG A 96 4.03 -7.37 5.78
N TYR A 97 4.81 -6.33 6.00
CA TYR A 97 5.05 -5.29 5.01
C TYR A 97 5.73 -5.87 3.75
N ASP A 98 6.77 -6.69 3.91
CA ASP A 98 7.48 -7.32 2.79
C ASP A 98 6.53 -8.17 1.95
N VAL A 99 5.63 -8.95 2.58
CA VAL A 99 4.58 -9.73 1.88
C VAL A 99 3.60 -8.84 1.13
N ALA A 100 3.19 -7.72 1.72
CA ALA A 100 2.28 -6.78 1.07
C ALA A 100 2.94 -6.13 -0.16
N CYS A 101 4.21 -5.74 -0.07
CA CYS A 101 4.97 -5.19 -1.19
C CYS A 101 5.15 -6.22 -2.32
N GLN A 102 5.40 -7.49 -1.97
CA GLN A 102 5.44 -8.57 -2.97
C GLN A 102 4.11 -8.68 -3.70
N ARG A 103 2.98 -8.74 -2.96
CA ARG A 103 1.65 -8.82 -3.56
C ARG A 103 1.32 -7.61 -4.42
N LEU A 104 1.71 -6.40 -3.98
CA LEU A 104 1.53 -5.18 -4.77
C LEU A 104 2.25 -5.29 -6.12
N ALA A 105 3.51 -5.73 -6.14
CA ALA A 105 4.27 -5.93 -7.37
C ALA A 105 3.65 -7.03 -8.26
N GLU A 106 3.17 -8.14 -7.68
CA GLU A 106 2.42 -9.18 -8.40
C GLU A 106 1.13 -8.63 -9.01
N GLY A 107 0.41 -7.75 -8.26
CA GLY A 107 -0.80 -7.09 -8.73
C GLY A 107 -0.52 -6.15 -9.91
N GLN A 108 0.53 -5.36 -9.84
CA GLN A 108 0.96 -4.49 -10.94
C GLN A 108 1.36 -5.29 -12.19
N TYR A 109 2.07 -6.40 -12.00
CA TYR A 109 2.38 -7.31 -13.12
C TYR A 109 1.10 -7.85 -13.81
N LEU A 110 0.08 -8.21 -13.03
CA LEU A 110 -1.20 -8.68 -13.58
C LEU A 110 -1.93 -7.58 -14.32
N ASP A 111 -1.94 -6.36 -13.79
CA ASP A 111 -2.59 -5.19 -14.40
C ASP A 111 -2.03 -4.91 -15.79
N LEU A 112 -0.73 -4.75 -15.91
CA LEU A 112 -0.03 -4.57 -17.19
C LEU A 112 -0.24 -5.76 -18.16
N ALA A 113 -0.32 -6.99 -17.64
CA ALA A 113 -0.59 -8.16 -18.45
C ALA A 113 -2.04 -8.18 -18.98
N PHE A 114 -2.99 -7.59 -18.26
CA PHE A 114 -4.40 -7.55 -18.63
C PHE A 114 -4.71 -6.49 -19.68
N GLU A 115 -3.98 -5.40 -19.77
CA GLU A 115 -4.11 -4.39 -20.82
C GLU A 115 -4.02 -4.98 -22.24
N ARG A 116 -3.24 -6.05 -22.38
CA ARG A 116 -3.04 -6.75 -23.67
C ARG A 116 -4.10 -7.81 -23.97
N ARG A 117 -5.08 -8.00 -23.08
CA ARG A 117 -6.12 -9.02 -23.21
C ARG A 117 -7.42 -8.40 -23.68
N PRO A 118 -8.10 -8.94 -24.70
CA PRO A 118 -9.38 -8.41 -25.17
C PRO A 118 -10.51 -8.61 -24.15
N ARG A 119 -10.33 -9.52 -23.19
CA ARG A 119 -11.28 -9.80 -22.10
C ARG A 119 -10.55 -10.38 -20.91
N VAL A 120 -10.86 -9.86 -19.72
CA VAL A 120 -10.41 -10.36 -18.43
C VAL A 120 -11.60 -10.91 -17.66
N PRO A 121 -11.59 -12.18 -17.21
CA PRO A 121 -12.64 -12.71 -16.34
C PRO A 121 -12.74 -11.94 -15.03
N PRO A 122 -13.95 -11.76 -14.45
CA PRO A 122 -14.13 -11.01 -13.19
C PRO A 122 -13.27 -11.52 -12.03
N GLU A 123 -13.11 -12.83 -11.93
CA GLU A 123 -12.27 -13.45 -10.89
C GLU A 123 -10.80 -13.06 -11.01
N HIS A 124 -10.25 -12.93 -12.21
CA HIS A 124 -8.88 -12.47 -12.42
C HIS A 124 -8.73 -10.98 -12.16
N TYR A 125 -9.73 -10.17 -12.54
CA TYR A 125 -9.77 -8.75 -12.17
C TYR A 125 -9.76 -8.57 -10.65
N LEU A 126 -10.62 -9.28 -9.92
CA LEU A 126 -10.67 -9.22 -8.46
C LEU A 126 -9.36 -9.67 -7.81
N GLU A 127 -8.71 -10.70 -8.35
CA GLU A 127 -7.38 -11.13 -7.90
C GLU A 127 -6.33 -10.03 -8.10
N MET A 128 -6.29 -9.41 -9.26
CA MET A 128 -5.39 -8.28 -9.54
C MET A 128 -5.64 -7.12 -8.58
N VAL A 129 -6.88 -6.69 -8.40
CA VAL A 129 -7.26 -5.60 -7.48
C VAL A 129 -6.91 -5.93 -6.03
N ALA A 130 -7.17 -7.16 -5.58
CA ALA A 130 -6.81 -7.60 -4.24
C ALA A 130 -5.29 -7.53 -3.99
N ARG A 131 -4.48 -7.82 -5.01
CA ARG A 131 -3.01 -7.73 -4.93
C ARG A 131 -2.51 -6.28 -5.09
N LYS A 132 -2.93 -5.55 -6.12
CA LYS A 132 -2.45 -4.20 -6.44
C LYS A 132 -2.88 -3.18 -5.37
N THR A 133 -4.15 -3.19 -4.99
CA THR A 133 -4.73 -2.19 -4.06
C THR A 133 -5.04 -2.76 -2.68
N GLY A 134 -5.67 -3.93 -2.63
CA GLY A 134 -6.11 -4.56 -1.39
C GLY A 134 -4.97 -4.91 -0.44
N ALA A 135 -3.84 -5.42 -0.95
CA ALA A 135 -2.72 -5.86 -0.13
C ALA A 135 -2.12 -4.74 0.73
N LEU A 136 -1.98 -3.52 0.18
CA LEU A 136 -1.44 -2.39 0.94
C LEU A 136 -2.44 -1.85 1.97
N MET A 137 -3.75 -1.88 1.67
CA MET A 137 -4.81 -1.52 2.63
C MET A 137 -4.87 -2.55 3.77
N SER A 138 -4.81 -3.83 3.45
CA SER A 138 -4.70 -4.94 4.40
C SER A 138 -3.49 -4.77 5.32
N CYS A 139 -2.33 -4.48 4.75
CA CYS A 139 -1.10 -4.21 5.48
C CYS A 139 -1.24 -3.02 6.42
N ALA A 140 -1.83 -1.91 5.97
CA ALA A 140 -2.05 -0.71 6.78
C ALA A 140 -2.83 -1.04 8.06
N ALA A 141 -3.94 -1.76 7.94
CA ALA A 141 -4.77 -2.17 9.08
C ALA A 141 -4.03 -3.15 10.01
N ALA A 142 -3.30 -4.12 9.44
CA ALA A 142 -2.51 -5.08 10.21
C ALA A 142 -1.38 -4.39 11.00
N LEU A 143 -0.62 -3.49 10.35
CA LEU A 143 0.49 -2.77 10.99
C LEU A 143 0.00 -1.88 12.13
N GLY A 144 -1.11 -1.17 11.94
CA GLY A 144 -1.73 -0.36 12.99
C GLY A 144 -2.15 -1.19 14.20
N SER A 145 -2.82 -2.31 13.96
CA SER A 145 -3.22 -3.25 15.02
C SER A 145 -2.00 -3.83 15.76
N ILE A 146 -0.94 -4.21 15.04
CA ILE A 146 0.28 -4.76 15.65
C ILE A 146 0.99 -3.70 16.48
N ALA A 147 1.14 -2.48 15.96
CA ALA A 147 1.76 -1.36 16.67
C ALA A 147 1.01 -1.01 17.96
N GLY A 148 -0.32 -1.13 17.93
CA GLY A 148 -1.19 -0.93 19.10
C GLY A 148 -1.25 -2.12 20.07
N GLY A 149 -0.49 -3.19 19.84
CA GLY A 149 -0.51 -4.37 20.71
C GLY A 149 -1.76 -5.25 20.56
N GLY A 150 -2.44 -5.18 19.44
CA GLY A 150 -3.63 -5.99 19.15
C GLY A 150 -3.38 -7.49 19.23
N SER A 151 -4.39 -8.23 19.70
CA SER A 151 -4.35 -9.69 19.74
C SER A 151 -4.21 -10.28 18.32
N ALA A 152 -3.75 -11.53 18.23
CA ALA A 152 -3.66 -12.22 16.93
C ALA A 152 -4.99 -12.22 16.17
N ALA A 153 -6.11 -12.40 16.87
CA ALA A 153 -7.45 -12.37 16.27
C ALA A 153 -7.81 -10.97 15.75
N ALA A 154 -7.50 -9.90 16.51
CA ALA A 154 -7.74 -8.53 16.09
C ALA A 154 -6.90 -8.18 14.83
N VAL A 155 -5.62 -8.58 14.81
CA VAL A 155 -4.75 -8.37 13.64
C VAL A 155 -5.32 -9.04 12.41
N VAL A 156 -5.73 -10.31 12.50
CA VAL A 156 -6.32 -11.05 11.35
C VAL A 156 -7.64 -10.43 10.90
N GLY A 157 -8.51 -10.06 11.85
CA GLY A 157 -9.80 -9.41 11.53
C GLY A 157 -9.62 -8.06 10.81
N LEU A 158 -8.73 -7.21 11.31
CA LEU A 158 -8.44 -5.91 10.70
C LEU A 158 -7.70 -6.04 9.37
N GLU A 159 -6.81 -7.02 9.23
CA GLU A 159 -6.15 -7.36 7.98
C GLU A 159 -7.17 -7.74 6.88
N SER A 160 -8.13 -8.63 7.22
CA SER A 160 -9.21 -9.00 6.30
C SER A 160 -10.10 -7.82 5.96
N TYR A 161 -10.50 -7.01 6.95
CA TYR A 161 -11.27 -5.79 6.72
C TYR A 161 -10.54 -4.84 5.76
N GLY A 162 -9.25 -4.61 5.96
CA GLY A 162 -8.44 -3.76 5.10
C GLY A 162 -8.37 -4.27 3.66
N LEU A 163 -8.29 -5.60 3.47
CA LEU A 163 -8.31 -6.22 2.15
C LEU A 163 -9.62 -5.94 1.41
N GLU A 164 -10.75 -6.24 2.04
CA GLU A 164 -12.08 -6.05 1.45
C GLU A 164 -12.38 -4.57 1.18
N LEU A 165 -11.98 -3.69 2.09
CA LEU A 165 -12.09 -2.25 1.90
C LEU A 165 -11.27 -1.78 0.69
N GLY A 166 -10.06 -2.29 0.52
CA GLY A 166 -9.20 -1.95 -0.63
C GLY A 166 -9.78 -2.43 -1.96
N VAL A 167 -10.35 -3.64 -1.99
CA VAL A 167 -11.03 -4.17 -3.18
C VAL A 167 -12.26 -3.33 -3.52
N ALA A 168 -13.12 -3.05 -2.55
CA ALA A 168 -14.31 -2.23 -2.75
C ALA A 168 -13.96 -0.81 -3.22
N PHE A 169 -12.92 -0.21 -2.64
CA PHE A 169 -12.43 1.12 -3.00
C PHE A 169 -11.98 1.17 -4.46
N GLN A 170 -11.19 0.19 -4.91
CA GLN A 170 -10.72 0.14 -6.29
C GLN A 170 -11.85 -0.10 -7.29
N ILE A 171 -12.77 -1.02 -7.00
CA ILE A 171 -13.94 -1.24 -7.85
C ILE A 171 -14.75 0.06 -8.01
N GLN A 172 -14.91 0.81 -6.93
CA GLN A 172 -15.61 2.10 -6.97
C GLN A 172 -14.88 3.13 -7.84
N ASP A 173 -13.56 3.25 -7.67
CA ASP A 173 -12.74 4.17 -8.46
C ASP A 173 -12.82 3.80 -9.96
N ASP A 174 -12.71 2.53 -10.31
CA ASP A 174 -12.78 2.05 -11.70
C ASP A 174 -14.18 2.28 -12.33
N VAL A 175 -15.26 2.06 -11.56
CA VAL A 175 -16.64 2.31 -12.05
C VAL A 175 -16.91 3.79 -12.24
N LEU A 176 -16.33 4.65 -11.41
CA LEU A 176 -16.51 6.10 -11.48
C LEU A 176 -15.53 6.77 -12.47
N GLY A 177 -14.49 6.06 -12.90
CA GLY A 177 -13.45 6.56 -13.81
C GLY A 177 -12.59 7.66 -13.15
N ILE A 178 -12.31 7.52 -11.88
CA ILE A 178 -11.54 8.49 -11.08
C ILE A 178 -10.24 7.89 -10.53
#